data_904fc9284d0011ee0e71965533be4adb
#
_entry.id   904fc9284d0011ee0e71965533be4adb
#
_cell.length_a   1.000
_cell.length_b   1.000
_cell.length_c   1.000
_cell.angle_alpha   90.00
_cell.angle_beta   90.00
_cell.angle_gamma   90.00
#
_symmetry.space_group_name_H-M   'P 1'
#
loop_
_entity.id
_entity.type
_entity.pdbx_description
1 polymer ?
#
loop_
_entity_poly.entity_id
_entity_poly.type
_entity_poly.pdbx_seq_one_letter_code
_entity_poly.pdbx_strand_id
1 'polypeptide(L)'
;MSYAIFRSESINTLKDLGEIGAHNKRDKKSYKSNPDIDMSRSKNNIEIVPLNDRYSKGYYELVKDYKKEYEEKQKTTREDRRKPFDKMLDDSNSVVADELMFTSDNDFFKDMSKKDIKKWADTCMKFVYEDLGYTKEQVLHSVVHMDEKTPHMHCVVVPLIKKFDKRTNTEKYTISKKHYMKSGEYISELQDKYWKRMNDNGFKLERGIKNSDNEHISIKEFKKLTRKLDARMEKKNHLMTRDYEILEEKLKTSKPALTG
;
A
#
# COMPACT_ATOMS: atom_id res chain seq x y z
N MET A 1 -3.23 16.51 13.99
CA MET A 1 -3.51 16.76 12.55
C MET A 1 -3.19 15.50 11.80
N SER A 2 -4.14 14.99 11.06
CA SER A 2 -4.02 13.72 10.33
C SER A 2 -3.86 13.97 8.84
N TYR A 3 -3.03 13.19 8.16
CA TYR A 3 -2.67 13.42 6.76
C TYR A 3 -3.35 12.44 5.81
N ALA A 4 -3.72 12.92 4.61
CA ALA A 4 -4.12 12.07 3.50
C ALA A 4 -2.87 11.41 2.90
N ILE A 5 -2.70 10.10 3.11
CA ILE A 5 -1.53 9.36 2.63
C ILE A 5 -1.95 8.41 1.51
N PHE A 6 -1.38 8.64 0.33
CA PHE A 6 -1.47 7.78 -0.85
C PHE A 6 -0.07 7.39 -1.31
N ARG A 7 0.14 6.13 -1.63
CA ARG A 7 1.40 5.60 -2.15
C ARG A 7 1.13 4.62 -3.28
N SER A 8 2.10 4.48 -4.18
CA SER A 8 2.08 3.51 -5.28
C SER A 8 3.41 2.77 -5.29
N GLU A 9 3.35 1.45 -5.21
CA GLU A 9 4.52 0.56 -5.23
C GLU A 9 4.42 -0.41 -6.40
N SER A 10 5.50 -0.49 -7.19
CA SER A 10 5.53 -1.35 -8.38
C SER A 10 5.71 -2.81 -7.99
N ILE A 11 4.90 -3.68 -8.58
CA ILE A 11 5.04 -5.14 -8.52
C ILE A 11 5.72 -5.58 -9.81
N ASN A 12 6.98 -6.02 -9.71
CA ASN A 12 7.82 -6.24 -10.88
C ASN A 12 7.79 -7.68 -11.39
N THR A 13 7.50 -8.68 -10.55
CA THR A 13 7.48 -10.08 -10.91
C THR A 13 6.17 -10.77 -10.51
N LEU A 14 5.86 -11.89 -11.16
CA LEU A 14 4.73 -12.76 -10.77
C LEU A 14 4.92 -13.35 -9.36
N LYS A 15 6.17 -13.54 -8.94
CA LYS A 15 6.50 -13.98 -7.58
C LYS A 15 6.11 -12.92 -6.56
N ASP A 16 6.50 -11.66 -6.78
CA ASP A 16 6.15 -10.55 -5.90
C ASP A 16 4.62 -10.38 -5.81
N LEU A 17 3.93 -10.52 -6.95
CA LEU A 17 2.47 -10.49 -6.99
C LEU A 17 1.86 -11.59 -6.10
N GLY A 18 2.42 -12.80 -6.14
CA GLY A 18 1.99 -13.91 -5.27
C GLY A 18 2.25 -13.64 -3.79
N GLU A 19 3.39 -13.04 -3.44
CA GLU A 19 3.74 -12.69 -2.05
C GLU A 19 2.83 -11.60 -1.48
N ILE A 20 2.54 -10.57 -2.28
CA ILE A 20 1.58 -9.50 -1.93
C ILE A 20 0.17 -10.08 -1.78
N GLY A 21 -0.24 -10.98 -2.70
CA GLY A 21 -1.53 -11.65 -2.59
C GLY A 21 -1.68 -12.46 -1.30
N ALA A 22 -0.63 -13.21 -0.93
CA ALA A 22 -0.62 -13.96 0.32
C ALA A 22 -0.66 -13.05 1.56
N HIS A 23 -0.06 -11.85 1.49
CA HIS A 23 -0.17 -10.82 2.54
C HIS A 23 -1.59 -10.26 2.61
N ASN A 24 -2.12 -9.80 1.50
CA ASN A 24 -3.40 -9.09 1.45
C ASN A 24 -4.58 -10.01 1.81
N LYS A 25 -4.49 -11.30 1.48
CA LYS A 25 -5.52 -12.31 1.80
C LYS A 25 -5.30 -13.01 3.14
N ARG A 26 -4.21 -12.72 3.85
CA ARG A 26 -3.85 -13.40 5.10
C ARG A 26 -3.72 -14.93 4.93
N ASP A 27 -3.17 -15.38 3.80
CA ASP A 27 -3.05 -16.81 3.47
C ASP A 27 -1.95 -17.55 4.24
N LYS A 28 -1.09 -16.83 4.99
CA LYS A 28 0.00 -17.43 5.78
C LYS A 28 -0.43 -17.62 7.24
N LYS A 29 0.00 -18.72 7.84
CA LYS A 29 -0.26 -19.00 9.28
C LYS A 29 0.45 -18.03 10.24
N SER A 30 1.53 -17.38 9.79
CA SER A 30 2.27 -16.38 10.58
C SER A 30 3.02 -15.40 9.66
N TYR A 31 3.21 -14.18 10.14
CA TYR A 31 3.89 -13.09 9.43
C TYR A 31 5.10 -12.61 10.24
N LYS A 32 6.16 -13.43 10.31
CA LYS A 32 7.39 -13.08 11.08
C LYS A 32 8.03 -11.77 10.64
N SER A 33 7.91 -11.41 9.37
CA SER A 33 8.43 -10.14 8.82
C SER A 33 7.56 -8.93 9.19
N ASN A 34 6.30 -9.13 9.58
CA ASN A 34 5.39 -8.08 10.03
C ASN A 34 4.66 -8.52 11.31
N PRO A 35 5.31 -8.43 12.49
CA PRO A 35 4.72 -8.83 13.78
C PRO A 35 3.55 -7.94 14.23
N ASP A 36 3.28 -6.83 13.52
CA ASP A 36 2.14 -5.95 13.84
C ASP A 36 0.79 -6.57 13.41
N ILE A 37 0.83 -7.68 12.64
CA ILE A 37 -0.39 -8.39 12.21
C ILE A 37 -0.93 -9.24 13.36
N ASP A 38 -2.12 -8.91 13.83
CA ASP A 38 -2.88 -9.73 14.76
C ASP A 38 -3.87 -10.60 14.01
N MET A 39 -3.49 -11.86 13.77
CA MET A 39 -4.31 -12.84 13.03
C MET A 39 -5.69 -13.07 13.65
N SER A 40 -5.86 -12.88 14.97
CA SER A 40 -7.17 -13.02 15.64
C SER A 40 -8.17 -11.95 15.19
N ARG A 41 -7.66 -10.80 14.73
CA ARG A 41 -8.43 -9.65 14.23
C ARG A 41 -8.63 -9.66 12.72
N SER A 42 -8.01 -10.58 11.96
CA SER A 42 -8.08 -10.60 10.48
C SER A 42 -9.51 -10.77 9.95
N LYS A 43 -10.41 -11.35 10.75
CA LYS A 43 -11.86 -11.39 10.45
C LYS A 43 -12.53 -10.01 10.34
N ASN A 44 -11.87 -8.97 10.84
CA ASN A 44 -12.35 -7.58 10.77
C ASN A 44 -11.89 -6.87 9.50
N ASN A 45 -10.98 -7.45 8.71
CA ASN A 45 -10.56 -6.90 7.43
C ASN A 45 -11.77 -6.76 6.50
N ILE A 46 -11.78 -5.73 5.67
CA ILE A 46 -12.93 -5.40 4.84
C ILE A 46 -12.51 -5.52 3.38
N GLU A 47 -13.01 -6.53 2.68
CA GLU A 47 -12.85 -6.60 1.23
C GLU A 47 -13.72 -5.54 0.56
N ILE A 48 -13.10 -4.73 -0.31
CA ILE A 48 -13.77 -3.70 -1.10
C ILE A 48 -13.99 -4.19 -2.52
N VAL A 49 -12.96 -4.78 -3.12
CA VAL A 49 -13.05 -5.51 -4.39
C VAL A 49 -12.61 -6.94 -4.10
N PRO A 50 -13.54 -7.89 -4.00
CA PRO A 50 -13.24 -9.25 -3.62
C PRO A 50 -12.51 -10.02 -4.73
N LEU A 51 -11.64 -10.93 -4.33
CA LEU A 51 -11.01 -11.91 -5.21
C LEU A 51 -11.09 -13.30 -4.55
N ASN A 52 -11.92 -14.17 -5.09
CA ASN A 52 -12.13 -15.52 -4.52
C ASN A 52 -10.93 -16.45 -4.72
N ASP A 53 -10.12 -16.21 -5.73
CA ASP A 53 -8.95 -17.01 -6.10
C ASP A 53 -7.62 -16.41 -5.60
N ARG A 54 -6.52 -17.14 -5.84
CA ARG A 54 -5.18 -16.60 -5.67
C ARG A 54 -4.90 -15.48 -6.66
N TYR A 55 -4.03 -14.56 -6.31
CA TYR A 55 -3.67 -13.42 -7.17
C TYR A 55 -3.18 -13.84 -8.55
N SER A 56 -2.38 -14.92 -8.64
CA SER A 56 -1.93 -15.44 -9.94
C SER A 56 -3.09 -15.79 -10.86
N LYS A 57 -4.12 -16.50 -10.34
CA LYS A 57 -5.28 -16.87 -11.14
C LYS A 57 -6.11 -15.66 -11.57
N GLY A 58 -6.40 -14.75 -10.63
CA GLY A 58 -7.11 -13.50 -10.95
C GLY A 58 -6.35 -12.63 -11.94
N TYR A 59 -5.03 -12.56 -11.81
CA TYR A 59 -4.17 -11.85 -12.76
C TYR A 59 -4.28 -12.42 -14.18
N TYR A 60 -4.20 -13.75 -14.34
CA TYR A 60 -4.30 -14.38 -15.67
C TYR A 60 -5.68 -14.19 -16.30
N GLU A 61 -6.75 -14.17 -15.51
CA GLU A 61 -8.08 -13.81 -16.03
C GLU A 61 -8.11 -12.38 -16.54
N LEU A 62 -7.51 -11.45 -15.81
CA LEU A 62 -7.47 -10.03 -16.18
C LEU A 62 -6.65 -9.79 -17.44
N VAL A 63 -5.51 -10.48 -17.60
CA VAL A 63 -4.61 -10.33 -18.76
C VAL A 63 -4.83 -11.38 -19.87
N LYS A 64 -5.92 -12.14 -19.83
CA LYS A 64 -6.16 -13.27 -20.76
C LYS A 64 -6.07 -12.89 -22.22
N ASP A 65 -6.63 -11.73 -22.60
CA ASP A 65 -6.61 -11.27 -23.98
C ASP A 65 -5.20 -10.83 -24.39
N TYR A 66 -4.45 -10.19 -23.50
CA TYR A 66 -3.04 -9.86 -23.72
C TYR A 66 -2.18 -11.12 -23.88
N LYS A 67 -2.40 -12.12 -23.02
CA LYS A 67 -1.72 -13.41 -23.12
C LYS A 67 -2.01 -14.09 -24.44
N LYS A 68 -3.28 -14.14 -24.86
CA LYS A 68 -3.69 -14.70 -26.14
C LYS A 68 -3.03 -14.00 -27.34
N GLU A 69 -3.07 -12.65 -27.36
CA GLU A 69 -2.41 -11.86 -28.41
C GLU A 69 -0.91 -12.15 -28.45
N TYR A 70 -0.26 -12.25 -27.30
CA TYR A 70 1.15 -12.58 -27.20
C TYR A 70 1.45 -13.98 -27.75
N GLU A 71 0.69 -15.00 -27.33
CA GLU A 71 0.87 -16.39 -27.76
C GLU A 71 0.65 -16.56 -29.26
N GLU A 72 -0.33 -15.89 -29.86
CA GLU A 72 -0.51 -15.89 -31.33
C GLU A 72 0.70 -15.29 -32.04
N LYS A 73 1.26 -14.20 -31.53
CA LYS A 73 2.48 -13.61 -32.08
C LYS A 73 3.68 -14.55 -31.96
N GLN A 74 3.78 -15.36 -30.89
CA GLN A 74 4.88 -16.33 -30.73
C GLN A 74 4.86 -17.42 -31.79
N LYS A 75 3.71 -17.76 -32.38
CA LYS A 75 3.62 -18.77 -33.47
C LYS A 75 4.42 -18.35 -34.71
N THR A 76 4.47 -17.06 -35.01
CA THR A 76 5.22 -16.48 -36.15
C THR A 76 6.61 -15.98 -35.76
N THR A 77 6.96 -16.03 -34.51
CA THR A 77 8.27 -15.60 -33.99
C THR A 77 9.30 -16.71 -34.27
N ARG A 78 10.52 -16.33 -34.67
CA ARG A 78 11.64 -17.27 -34.89
C ARG A 78 11.88 -18.08 -33.60
N GLU A 79 12.11 -19.40 -33.75
CA GLU A 79 12.12 -20.37 -32.65
C GLU A 79 13.07 -19.98 -31.50
N ASP A 80 14.29 -19.54 -31.82
CA ASP A 80 15.32 -19.13 -30.87
C ASP A 80 14.97 -17.84 -30.07
N ARG A 81 13.93 -17.14 -30.47
CA ARG A 81 13.42 -15.92 -29.80
C ARG A 81 12.08 -16.09 -29.09
N ARG A 82 11.51 -17.30 -29.19
CA ARG A 82 10.25 -17.59 -28.50
C ARG A 82 10.47 -17.63 -27.00
N LYS A 83 9.55 -17.00 -26.28
CA LYS A 83 9.54 -17.00 -24.81
C LYS A 83 8.14 -17.32 -24.29
N PRO A 84 8.00 -18.11 -23.21
CA PRO A 84 6.74 -18.21 -22.48
C PRO A 84 6.27 -16.84 -22.01
N PHE A 85 4.95 -16.66 -21.88
CA PHE A 85 4.35 -15.39 -21.46
C PHE A 85 4.88 -14.93 -20.10
N ASP A 86 4.96 -15.83 -19.12
CA ASP A 86 5.44 -15.52 -17.76
C ASP A 86 6.89 -15.04 -17.78
N LYS A 87 7.75 -15.72 -18.55
CA LYS A 87 9.14 -15.29 -18.71
C LYS A 87 9.25 -13.94 -19.41
N MET A 88 8.38 -13.65 -20.35
CA MET A 88 8.33 -12.32 -20.98
C MET A 88 7.96 -11.24 -19.97
N LEU A 89 7.00 -11.51 -19.09
CA LEU A 89 6.63 -10.57 -18.03
C LEU A 89 7.78 -10.34 -17.05
N ASP A 90 8.39 -11.40 -16.53
CA ASP A 90 9.47 -11.31 -15.54
C ASP A 90 10.78 -10.72 -16.13
N ASP A 91 11.07 -10.96 -17.42
CA ASP A 91 12.21 -10.37 -18.14
C ASP A 91 11.95 -8.91 -18.58
N SER A 92 10.72 -8.42 -18.43
CA SER A 92 10.33 -7.07 -18.87
C SER A 92 10.80 -6.02 -17.86
N ASN A 93 11.21 -4.84 -18.37
CA ASN A 93 11.41 -3.67 -17.55
C ASN A 93 10.08 -3.00 -17.14
N SER A 94 8.95 -3.57 -17.52
CA SER A 94 7.61 -3.12 -17.14
C SER A 94 7.17 -3.80 -15.85
N VAL A 95 6.30 -3.13 -15.10
CA VAL A 95 5.68 -3.74 -13.92
C VAL A 95 4.69 -4.83 -14.35
N VAL A 96 4.47 -5.82 -13.50
CA VAL A 96 3.39 -6.82 -13.64
C VAL A 96 2.07 -6.20 -13.16
N ALA A 97 2.11 -5.53 -12.02
CA ALA A 97 0.99 -4.83 -11.42
C ALA A 97 1.48 -3.63 -10.61
N ASP A 98 0.57 -2.87 -10.02
CA ASP A 98 0.89 -1.77 -9.11
C ASP A 98 0.07 -1.90 -7.83
N GLU A 99 0.67 -1.74 -6.68
CA GLU A 99 -0.02 -1.71 -5.40
C GLU A 99 -0.22 -0.27 -4.96
N LEU A 100 -1.46 0.13 -4.85
CA LEU A 100 -1.89 1.43 -4.33
C LEU A 100 -2.22 1.26 -2.85
N MET A 101 -1.56 2.02 -1.98
CA MET A 101 -1.79 2.00 -0.55
C MET A 101 -2.36 3.33 -0.09
N PHE A 102 -3.43 3.26 0.71
CA PHE A 102 -4.11 4.41 1.30
C PHE A 102 -4.16 4.27 2.81
N THR A 103 -3.84 5.33 3.54
CA THR A 103 -3.90 5.33 5.00
C THR A 103 -3.92 6.76 5.56
N SER A 104 -3.95 6.87 6.86
CA SER A 104 -3.67 8.04 7.67
C SER A 104 -3.01 7.59 8.99
N ASP A 105 -2.98 8.45 9.99
CA ASP A 105 -2.55 8.07 11.35
C ASP A 105 -3.67 7.41 12.17
N ASN A 106 -3.32 6.89 13.35
CA ASN A 106 -4.29 6.24 14.23
C ASN A 106 -5.38 7.18 14.74
N ASP A 107 -5.07 8.46 14.95
CA ASP A 107 -6.04 9.43 15.49
C ASP A 107 -7.18 9.66 14.50
N PHE A 108 -6.90 9.61 13.19
CA PHE A 108 -7.93 9.70 12.16
C PHE A 108 -8.93 8.54 12.23
N PHE A 109 -8.45 7.32 12.48
CA PHE A 109 -9.30 6.12 12.46
C PHE A 109 -9.93 5.79 13.83
N LYS A 110 -9.46 6.40 14.92
CA LYS A 110 -9.76 6.03 16.31
C LYS A 110 -11.25 5.89 16.62
N ASP A 111 -12.04 6.86 16.16
CA ASP A 111 -13.48 6.95 16.49
C ASP A 111 -14.37 6.55 15.29
N MET A 112 -13.78 5.98 14.23
CA MET A 112 -14.52 5.56 13.05
C MET A 112 -15.23 4.22 13.25
N SER A 113 -16.53 4.22 12.96
CA SER A 113 -17.29 2.99 12.84
C SER A 113 -16.87 2.18 11.60
N LYS A 114 -17.22 0.91 11.55
CA LYS A 114 -17.02 0.08 10.34
C LYS A 114 -17.65 0.69 9.09
N LYS A 115 -18.77 1.41 9.25
CA LYS A 115 -19.46 2.13 8.17
C LYS A 115 -18.62 3.32 7.68
N ASP A 116 -17.98 4.04 8.59
CA ASP A 116 -17.12 5.19 8.23
C ASP A 116 -15.84 4.73 7.54
N ILE A 117 -15.23 3.64 8.02
CA ILE A 117 -14.08 3.00 7.36
C ILE A 117 -14.45 2.57 5.93
N LYS A 118 -15.63 1.96 5.76
CA LYS A 118 -16.11 1.59 4.42
C LYS A 118 -16.32 2.81 3.53
N LYS A 119 -16.93 3.88 4.05
CA LYS A 119 -17.11 5.15 3.31
C LYS A 119 -15.76 5.74 2.89
N TRP A 120 -14.76 5.70 3.78
CA TRP A 120 -13.40 6.13 3.47
C TRP A 120 -12.79 5.28 2.35
N ALA A 121 -12.87 3.96 2.45
CA ALA A 121 -12.37 3.05 1.42
C ALA A 121 -13.08 3.21 0.08
N ASP A 122 -14.40 3.38 0.07
CA ASP A 122 -15.18 3.68 -1.15
C ASP A 122 -14.73 5.02 -1.78
N THR A 123 -14.33 6.01 -0.95
CA THR A 123 -13.77 7.28 -1.45
C THR A 123 -12.37 7.10 -2.04
N CYS A 124 -11.53 6.23 -1.46
CA CYS A 124 -10.27 5.82 -2.07
C CYS A 124 -10.49 5.15 -3.43
N MET A 125 -11.49 4.27 -3.54
CA MET A 125 -11.80 3.62 -4.83
C MET A 125 -12.32 4.60 -5.88
N LYS A 126 -13.09 5.64 -5.49
CA LYS A 126 -13.44 6.73 -6.42
C LYS A 126 -12.21 7.44 -6.94
N PHE A 127 -11.20 7.70 -6.10
CA PHE A 127 -9.94 8.26 -6.55
C PHE A 127 -9.24 7.34 -7.56
N VAL A 128 -9.23 6.02 -7.33
CA VAL A 128 -8.65 5.04 -8.26
C VAL A 128 -9.33 5.09 -9.62
N TYR A 129 -10.66 5.17 -9.64
CA TYR A 129 -11.42 5.13 -10.91
C TYR A 129 -11.45 6.49 -11.62
N GLU A 130 -11.73 7.56 -10.91
CA GLU A 130 -12.04 8.86 -11.50
C GLU A 130 -10.81 9.78 -11.63
N ASP A 131 -9.86 9.73 -10.69
CA ASP A 131 -8.67 10.60 -10.72
C ASP A 131 -7.44 9.92 -11.31
N LEU A 132 -7.22 8.64 -10.99
CA LEU A 132 -6.15 7.85 -11.61
C LEU A 132 -6.57 7.31 -12.99
N GLY A 133 -7.86 7.06 -13.21
CA GLY A 133 -8.40 6.62 -14.49
C GLY A 133 -8.35 5.10 -14.72
N TYR A 134 -8.18 4.30 -13.66
CA TYR A 134 -8.29 2.84 -13.76
C TYR A 134 -9.75 2.42 -13.94
N THR A 135 -10.00 1.41 -14.76
CA THR A 135 -11.32 0.77 -14.85
C THR A 135 -11.50 -0.30 -13.78
N LYS A 136 -12.74 -0.71 -13.55
CA LYS A 136 -13.04 -1.77 -12.55
C LYS A 136 -12.37 -3.10 -12.92
N GLU A 137 -12.29 -3.40 -14.21
CA GLU A 137 -11.66 -4.61 -14.77
C GLU A 137 -10.15 -4.63 -14.60
N GLN A 138 -9.53 -3.49 -14.30
CA GLN A 138 -8.09 -3.39 -14.02
C GLN A 138 -7.75 -3.53 -12.53
N VAL A 139 -8.76 -3.53 -11.65
CA VAL A 139 -8.57 -3.76 -10.21
C VAL A 139 -8.59 -5.25 -9.93
N LEU A 140 -7.46 -5.80 -9.51
CA LEU A 140 -7.34 -7.22 -9.18
C LEU A 140 -7.98 -7.55 -7.82
N HIS A 141 -7.69 -6.73 -6.81
CA HIS A 141 -8.19 -6.92 -5.44
C HIS A 141 -8.05 -5.62 -4.65
N SER A 142 -8.97 -5.38 -3.72
CA SER A 142 -8.82 -4.29 -2.75
C SER A 142 -9.35 -4.69 -1.38
N VAL A 143 -8.57 -4.46 -0.33
CA VAL A 143 -8.88 -4.83 1.05
C VAL A 143 -8.40 -3.78 2.04
N VAL A 144 -9.19 -3.50 3.06
CA VAL A 144 -8.78 -2.70 4.22
C VAL A 144 -8.32 -3.65 5.32
N HIS A 145 -7.08 -3.53 5.73
CA HIS A 145 -6.53 -4.24 6.89
C HIS A 145 -6.87 -3.50 8.17
N MET A 146 -7.63 -4.18 9.04
CA MET A 146 -8.01 -3.73 10.37
C MET A 146 -7.26 -4.49 11.48
N ASP A 147 -6.41 -5.41 11.10
CA ASP A 147 -5.68 -6.34 11.95
C ASP A 147 -4.22 -5.93 12.18
N GLU A 148 -3.83 -4.75 11.72
CA GLU A 148 -2.54 -4.14 12.01
C GLU A 148 -2.69 -2.91 12.94
N LYS A 149 -1.56 -2.25 13.26
CA LYS A 149 -1.52 -1.10 14.18
C LYS A 149 -2.38 0.06 13.69
N THR A 150 -2.36 0.34 12.41
CA THR A 150 -3.13 1.43 11.78
C THR A 150 -3.94 0.89 10.60
N PRO A 151 -5.23 1.20 10.49
CA PRO A 151 -6.01 0.82 9.31
C PRO A 151 -5.41 1.36 8.02
N HIS A 152 -5.31 0.51 7.01
CA HIS A 152 -4.82 0.90 5.69
C HIS A 152 -5.47 0.03 4.61
N MET A 153 -5.65 0.61 3.42
CA MET A 153 -6.23 -0.08 2.28
C MET A 153 -5.14 -0.40 1.27
N HIS A 154 -5.08 -1.65 0.85
CA HIS A 154 -4.35 -2.11 -0.31
C HIS A 154 -5.30 -2.22 -1.49
N CYS A 155 -4.90 -1.71 -2.64
CA CYS A 155 -5.61 -1.86 -3.90
C CYS A 155 -4.60 -2.25 -4.99
N VAL A 156 -4.65 -3.49 -5.44
CA VAL A 156 -3.76 -3.98 -6.50
C VAL A 156 -4.44 -3.81 -7.85
N VAL A 157 -3.76 -3.09 -8.74
CA VAL A 157 -4.24 -2.78 -10.09
C VAL A 157 -3.27 -3.32 -11.14
N VAL A 158 -3.79 -3.73 -12.29
CA VAL A 158 -2.99 -4.10 -13.45
C VAL A 158 -3.11 -2.98 -14.50
N PRO A 159 -2.03 -2.22 -14.75
CA PRO A 159 -2.06 -1.09 -15.68
C PRO A 159 -2.04 -1.55 -17.13
N LEU A 160 -2.99 -2.42 -17.49
CA LEU A 160 -3.17 -2.97 -18.83
C LEU A 160 -3.91 -1.97 -19.71
N ILE A 161 -3.30 -1.55 -20.79
CA ILE A 161 -3.89 -0.62 -21.76
C ILE A 161 -3.79 -1.19 -23.18
N LYS A 162 -4.64 -0.68 -24.07
CA LYS A 162 -4.44 -0.81 -25.52
C LYS A 162 -3.69 0.40 -26.04
N LYS A 163 -2.65 0.14 -26.81
CA LYS A 163 -1.85 1.18 -27.45
C LYS A 163 -1.78 0.93 -28.96
N PHE A 164 -2.03 2.00 -29.71
CA PHE A 164 -1.93 1.92 -31.17
C PHE A 164 -0.48 1.81 -31.63
N ASP A 165 -0.16 0.73 -32.34
CA ASP A 165 1.14 0.50 -32.97
C ASP A 165 1.11 0.96 -34.42
N LYS A 166 1.70 2.13 -34.68
CA LYS A 166 1.76 2.73 -36.03
C LYS A 166 2.43 1.83 -37.08
N ARG A 167 3.36 0.95 -36.68
CA ARG A 167 4.09 0.07 -37.58
C ARG A 167 3.20 -1.03 -38.15
N THR A 168 2.30 -1.58 -37.32
CA THR A 168 1.39 -2.67 -37.72
C THR A 168 0.00 -2.18 -38.02
N ASN A 169 -0.28 -0.88 -37.77
CA ASN A 169 -1.60 -0.25 -37.90
C ASN A 169 -2.69 -1.00 -37.10
N THR A 170 -2.33 -1.47 -35.91
CA THR A 170 -3.23 -2.23 -35.02
C THR A 170 -3.09 -1.76 -33.58
N GLU A 171 -4.14 -1.92 -32.78
CA GLU A 171 -4.07 -1.79 -31.34
C GLU A 171 -3.41 -3.05 -30.74
N LYS A 172 -2.60 -2.86 -29.70
CA LYS A 172 -1.93 -3.93 -28.96
C LYS A 172 -2.04 -3.71 -27.49
N TYR A 173 -2.21 -4.79 -26.76
CA TYR A 173 -2.13 -4.74 -25.29
C TYR A 173 -0.69 -4.46 -24.81
N THR A 174 -0.59 -3.68 -23.77
CA THR A 174 0.67 -3.44 -23.03
C THR A 174 0.37 -3.10 -21.58
N ILE A 175 1.28 -3.48 -20.68
CA ILE A 175 1.23 -3.07 -19.29
C ILE A 175 2.09 -1.81 -19.15
N SER A 176 1.52 -0.71 -18.65
CA SER A 176 2.20 0.59 -18.58
C SER A 176 1.80 1.40 -17.35
N LYS A 177 2.54 1.23 -16.25
CA LYS A 177 2.40 2.10 -15.07
C LYS A 177 2.59 3.58 -15.41
N LYS A 178 3.53 3.89 -16.32
CA LYS A 178 3.80 5.25 -16.79
C LYS A 178 2.58 5.94 -17.44
N HIS A 179 1.61 5.19 -17.90
CA HIS A 179 0.37 5.77 -18.44
C HIS A 179 -0.43 6.47 -17.33
N TYR A 180 -0.45 5.90 -16.13
CA TYR A 180 -1.18 6.37 -14.95
C TYR A 180 -0.34 7.23 -14.01
N MET A 181 0.97 6.93 -13.89
CA MET A 181 1.93 7.58 -13.00
C MET A 181 3.07 8.18 -13.84
N LYS A 182 2.84 9.36 -14.43
CA LYS A 182 3.68 9.91 -15.51
C LYS A 182 5.06 10.39 -15.07
N SER A 183 5.14 11.12 -13.94
CA SER A 183 6.38 11.75 -13.44
C SER A 183 6.27 12.01 -11.94
N GLY A 184 7.37 12.40 -11.29
CA GLY A 184 7.36 12.81 -9.88
C GLY A 184 6.45 14.01 -9.61
N GLU A 185 6.44 15.01 -10.48
CA GLU A 185 5.55 16.18 -10.40
C GLU A 185 4.10 15.74 -10.49
N TYR A 186 3.78 14.87 -11.42
CA TYR A 186 2.42 14.33 -11.58
C TYR A 186 1.98 13.52 -10.34
N ILE A 187 2.88 12.79 -9.68
CA ILE A 187 2.58 12.11 -8.42
C ILE A 187 2.23 13.13 -7.32
N SER A 188 2.92 14.27 -7.28
CA SER A 188 2.56 15.37 -6.36
C SER A 188 1.17 15.94 -6.64
N GLU A 189 0.79 16.09 -7.92
CA GLU A 189 -0.57 16.49 -8.32
C GLU A 189 -1.62 15.45 -7.91
N LEU A 190 -1.29 14.16 -8.01
CA LEU A 190 -2.17 13.07 -7.56
C LEU A 190 -2.37 13.11 -6.04
N GLN A 191 -1.35 13.47 -5.26
CA GLN A 191 -1.50 13.71 -3.82
C GLN A 191 -2.46 14.87 -3.53
N ASP A 192 -2.38 15.96 -4.32
CA ASP A 192 -3.31 17.09 -4.19
C ASP A 192 -4.76 16.67 -4.49
N LYS A 193 -4.96 15.87 -5.55
CA LYS A 193 -6.27 15.34 -5.93
C LYS A 193 -6.83 14.39 -4.86
N TYR A 194 -6.00 13.50 -4.32
CA TYR A 194 -6.40 12.58 -3.27
C TYR A 194 -6.82 13.32 -2.01
N TRP A 195 -5.98 14.26 -1.53
CA TRP A 195 -6.31 15.12 -0.40
C TRP A 195 -7.61 15.88 -0.60
N LYS A 196 -7.78 16.52 -1.77
CA LYS A 196 -9.01 17.25 -2.10
C LYS A 196 -10.23 16.33 -2.07
N ARG A 197 -10.16 15.16 -2.71
CA ARG A 197 -11.25 14.17 -2.74
C ARG A 197 -11.66 13.73 -1.35
N MET A 198 -10.69 13.49 -0.46
CA MET A 198 -10.98 13.14 0.94
C MET A 198 -11.76 14.24 1.65
N ASN A 199 -11.30 15.48 1.54
CA ASN A 199 -11.96 16.62 2.20
C ASN A 199 -13.34 16.92 1.62
N ASP A 200 -13.52 16.86 0.30
CA ASP A 200 -14.81 17.02 -0.38
C ASP A 200 -15.84 15.94 0.06
N ASN A 201 -15.39 14.77 0.52
CA ASN A 201 -16.23 13.71 1.07
C ASN A 201 -16.37 13.75 2.60
N GLY A 202 -15.90 14.82 3.26
CA GLY A 202 -16.06 15.08 4.67
C GLY A 202 -14.99 14.50 5.59
N PHE A 203 -13.89 13.96 5.04
CA PHE A 203 -12.74 13.52 5.82
C PHE A 203 -11.78 14.69 6.01
N LYS A 204 -11.68 15.20 7.25
CA LYS A 204 -10.80 16.33 7.60
C LYS A 204 -9.34 15.87 7.68
N LEU A 205 -8.66 15.90 6.56
CA LEU A 205 -7.26 15.49 6.43
C LEU A 205 -6.41 16.65 5.91
N GLU A 206 -5.16 16.69 6.36
CA GLU A 206 -4.15 17.60 5.88
C GLU A 206 -3.43 17.04 4.65
N ARG A 207 -3.02 17.93 3.78
CA ARG A 207 -2.10 17.58 2.69
C ARG A 207 -0.67 17.58 3.22
N GLY A 208 0.09 16.52 3.00
CA GLY A 208 1.52 16.47 3.33
C GLY A 208 2.32 17.58 2.65
N ILE A 209 3.48 17.91 3.18
CA ILE A 209 4.35 18.98 2.68
C ILE A 209 4.80 18.65 1.25
N LYS A 210 4.60 19.61 0.33
CA LYS A 210 5.11 19.52 -1.06
C LYS A 210 6.64 19.64 -1.05
N ASN A 211 7.29 18.85 -1.90
CA ASN A 211 8.74 18.89 -2.08
C ASN A 211 9.53 18.81 -0.76
N SER A 212 9.01 18.00 0.20
CA SER A 212 9.81 17.71 1.37
C SER A 212 11.09 16.98 0.94
N ASP A 213 12.23 17.37 1.48
CA ASP A 213 13.54 16.70 1.27
C ASP A 213 13.57 15.27 1.88
N ASN A 214 12.43 14.78 2.37
CA ASN A 214 12.29 13.43 2.86
C ASN A 214 12.34 12.47 1.67
N GLU A 215 13.46 11.78 1.54
CA GLU A 215 13.61 10.65 0.61
C GLU A 215 12.47 9.65 0.82
N HIS A 216 12.01 9.07 -0.29
CA HIS A 216 11.00 8.01 -0.26
C HIS A 216 11.60 6.79 0.46
N ILE A 217 11.38 6.72 1.76
CA ILE A 217 11.80 5.57 2.58
C ILE A 217 10.80 4.44 2.31
N SER A 218 11.30 3.27 1.93
CA SER A 218 10.45 2.08 1.77
C SER A 218 9.70 1.78 3.08
N ILE A 219 8.49 1.22 2.99
CA ILE A 219 7.69 0.84 4.17
C ILE A 219 8.51 -0.03 5.14
N LYS A 220 9.35 -0.91 4.60
CA LYS A 220 10.24 -1.77 5.39
C LYS A 220 11.29 -0.96 6.19
N GLU A 221 11.89 0.03 5.57
CA GLU A 221 12.86 0.93 6.22
C GLU A 221 12.17 1.85 7.22
N PHE A 222 11.01 2.42 6.85
CA PHE A 222 10.20 3.23 7.75
C PHE A 222 9.83 2.45 9.02
N LYS A 223 9.28 1.24 8.89
CA LYS A 223 8.97 0.36 10.03
C LYS A 223 10.22 0.03 10.87
N LYS A 224 11.39 -0.18 10.24
CA LYS A 224 12.65 -0.40 10.94
C LYS A 224 13.11 0.81 11.74
N LEU A 225 12.99 2.01 11.17
CA LEU A 225 13.36 3.26 11.84
C LEU A 225 12.41 3.58 12.99
N THR A 226 11.10 3.43 12.79
CA THR A 226 10.07 3.65 13.81
C THR A 226 10.28 2.72 15.01
N ARG A 227 10.50 1.42 14.79
CA ARG A 227 10.81 0.47 15.88
C ARG A 227 12.07 0.83 16.66
N LYS A 228 13.12 1.32 15.98
CA LYS A 228 14.33 1.80 16.66
C LYS A 228 14.06 3.03 17.50
N LEU A 229 13.19 3.92 17.02
CA LEU A 229 12.80 5.13 17.74
C LEU A 229 11.96 4.78 18.97
N ASP A 230 10.94 3.91 18.80
CA ASP A 230 10.09 3.44 19.89
C ASP A 230 10.92 2.78 21.00
N ALA A 231 11.84 1.87 20.66
CA ALA A 231 12.74 1.22 21.63
C ALA A 231 13.65 2.23 22.37
N ARG A 232 14.09 3.31 21.67
CA ARG A 232 14.86 4.38 22.31
C ARG A 232 14.01 5.20 23.27
N MET A 233 12.77 5.49 22.89
CA MET A 233 11.82 6.23 23.74
C MET A 233 11.45 5.44 24.99
N GLU A 234 11.15 4.14 24.86
CA GLU A 234 10.89 3.24 25.99
C GLU A 234 12.07 3.20 26.96
N LYS A 235 13.30 3.04 26.44
CA LYS A 235 14.51 3.05 27.27
C LYS A 235 14.71 4.39 27.99
N LYS A 236 14.46 5.52 27.31
CA LYS A 236 14.55 6.86 27.90
C LYS A 236 13.49 7.05 29.00
N ASN A 237 12.25 6.63 28.75
CA ASN A 237 11.17 6.72 29.73
C ASN A 237 11.49 5.87 30.96
N HIS A 238 12.00 4.66 30.80
CA HIS A 238 12.39 3.80 31.91
C HIS A 238 13.51 4.44 32.78
N LEU A 239 14.51 5.06 32.14
CA LEU A 239 15.57 5.76 32.86
C LEU A 239 15.01 6.98 33.63
N MET A 240 14.14 7.76 33.01
CA MET A 240 13.50 8.90 33.67
C MET A 240 12.67 8.46 34.88
N THR A 241 11.88 7.40 34.76
CA THR A 241 11.09 6.85 35.88
C THR A 241 11.99 6.45 37.04
N ARG A 242 13.09 5.74 36.75
CA ARG A 242 14.09 5.35 37.76
C ARG A 242 14.75 6.56 38.44
N ASP A 243 15.08 7.60 37.69
CA ASP A 243 15.67 8.82 38.24
C ASP A 243 14.67 9.56 39.14
N TYR A 244 13.38 9.58 38.78
CA TYR A 244 12.29 10.11 39.62
C TYR A 244 12.14 9.33 40.94
N GLU A 245 12.17 8.01 40.91
CA GLU A 245 12.11 7.15 42.10
C GLU A 245 13.28 7.42 43.05
N ILE A 246 14.49 7.55 42.51
CA ILE A 246 15.70 7.86 43.31
C ILE A 246 15.58 9.28 43.93
N LEU A 247 15.06 10.25 43.20
CA LEU A 247 14.84 11.62 43.70
C LEU A 247 13.80 11.65 44.84
N GLU A 248 12.67 10.94 44.65
CA GLU A 248 11.64 10.82 45.69
C GLU A 248 12.18 10.17 46.97
N GLU A 249 13.01 9.12 46.86
CA GLU A 249 13.63 8.46 48.00
C GLU A 249 14.58 9.40 48.74
N LYS A 250 15.40 10.14 48.00
CA LYS A 250 16.31 11.17 48.58
C LYS A 250 15.54 12.29 49.28
N LEU A 251 14.43 12.74 48.73
CA LEU A 251 13.57 13.77 49.37
C LEU A 251 12.88 13.26 50.63
N LYS A 252 12.48 11.99 50.70
CA LYS A 252 11.92 11.35 51.89
C LYS A 252 12.96 11.22 53.02
N THR A 253 14.21 10.91 52.67
CA THR A 253 15.30 10.76 53.64
C THR A 253 15.93 12.08 54.08
N SER A 254 15.77 13.16 53.32
CA SER A 254 16.32 14.49 53.62
C SER A 254 15.39 15.43 54.40
N LYS A 255 14.18 15.01 54.81
CA LYS A 255 13.34 15.81 55.69
C LYS A 255 14.02 15.91 57.05
N PRO A 256 14.40 17.14 57.56
CA PRO A 256 14.92 17.31 58.89
C PRO A 256 13.88 16.84 59.90
N ALA A 257 14.32 16.07 60.92
CA ALA A 257 13.49 15.79 62.08
C ALA A 257 13.11 17.14 62.70
N LEU A 258 11.83 17.53 62.63
CA LEU A 258 11.31 18.62 63.42
C LEU A 258 11.37 18.19 64.90
N THR A 259 12.48 18.56 65.55
CA THR A 259 12.57 18.49 67.04
C THR A 259 11.58 19.51 67.56
N GLY A 260 10.59 19.02 68.33
CA GLY A 260 9.66 19.77 69.11
C GLY A 260 10.33 20.45 70.34
#